data_5dd63d773e603c66941b7c35cf895e6c
#
_entry.id   5dd63d773e603c66941b7c35cf895e6c
#
_cell.length_a   1.000
_cell.length_b   1.000
_cell.length_c   1.000
_cell.angle_alpha   90.00
_cell.angle_beta   90.00
_cell.angle_gamma   90.00
#
_symmetry.space_group_name_H-M   'P 1'
#
loop_
_entity.id
_entity.type
_entity.pdbx_description
1 polymer ?
#
loop_
_entity_poly.entity_id
_entity_poly.type
_entity_poly.pdbx_seq_one_letter_code
_entity_poly.pdbx_strand_id
1 'polypeptide(L)'
;MNKIAYMTCVLSLAFTMQACDDFLDSFPQDTVTNENFWKSKEDADKVLVDIYASLLPKDAIFFDEAMSDNAYLVWDWWGGAQQVANGSYTTSGEIPTNRWNGSYEVIRKCWFLLEGIEKIEDISEQDKNKIIGETYFMLAYNYYVLTSYFGDVPLVTKTLAIPESKQLVRTSKAEVVDYAINKLKEAVVMLEGLSQEKGRVTADACRFLIARMYLYNGDYSDVLETVKLLEGKYQLYREGDTPYEDLFSGVAENNCEVILSVVCDKRVGEIYTSHGGNGIMLLKGITGEDPYRGVTPSGSLVDAYPMADGRLIHEAGSSYDPKKPYEGRDPRFYQSIVYPTGQIKYLDVETGTVKERLYDPEDPTTVPEHQYNYSQPSATGYMWNKYIDYSVYAMNSVWDCTNDIIVFRYADVLLMKAEVLLQTKGESAKEEVCDLIDQLRDRCSCGRVHRENYNSKDELMELLKNERRIELANEGLRYMDLIRWKDAEKNTIVTGVGLTGQMYGAYMRKDGVGKDDKTVDVDNTPRRYIETRYFNASKGYLFPIPQKERDLNPNLTQNPNW
;
A
#
# COMPACT_ATOMS: atom_id res chain seq x y z
N MET A 1 16.99 4.87 -86.52
CA MET A 1 15.82 4.46 -85.69
C MET A 1 16.18 4.43 -84.22
N ASN A 2 17.01 5.25 -83.60
CA ASN A 2 17.35 5.05 -82.20
C ASN A 2 17.46 6.32 -81.31
N LYS A 3 17.27 7.52 -81.91
CA LYS A 3 17.33 8.77 -81.08
C LYS A 3 15.94 9.26 -80.58
N ILE A 4 14.88 8.91 -81.28
CA ILE A 4 13.50 9.30 -80.90
C ILE A 4 12.95 8.37 -79.78
N ALA A 5 13.31 7.09 -79.75
CA ALA A 5 12.93 6.16 -78.75
C ALA A 5 13.59 6.47 -77.38
N TYR A 6 14.81 6.98 -77.35
CA TYR A 6 15.47 7.41 -76.09
C TYR A 6 14.90 8.68 -75.52
N MET A 7 14.45 9.61 -76.37
CA MET A 7 13.87 10.87 -75.90
C MET A 7 12.46 10.68 -75.35
N THR A 8 11.69 9.71 -75.81
CA THR A 8 10.37 9.37 -75.31
C THR A 8 10.44 8.61 -73.98
N CYS A 9 11.47 7.76 -73.78
CA CYS A 9 11.70 7.09 -72.49
C CYS A 9 12.21 8.02 -71.41
N VAL A 10 13.01 9.03 -71.73
CA VAL A 10 13.51 10.02 -70.73
C VAL A 10 12.43 11.02 -70.35
N LEU A 11 11.50 11.38 -71.29
CA LEU A 11 10.35 12.24 -70.93
C LEU A 11 9.29 11.50 -70.13
N SER A 12 9.09 10.18 -70.30
CA SER A 12 8.14 9.41 -69.48
C SER A 12 8.68 9.11 -68.09
N LEU A 13 10.02 9.07 -67.85
CA LEU A 13 10.59 8.96 -66.51
C LEU A 13 10.58 10.26 -65.71
N ALA A 14 10.52 11.43 -66.38
CA ALA A 14 10.47 12.73 -65.71
C ALA A 14 9.09 13.12 -65.21
N PHE A 15 8.01 12.47 -65.70
CA PHE A 15 6.62 12.72 -65.26
C PHE A 15 6.16 11.80 -64.15
N THR A 16 6.96 10.82 -63.72
CA THR A 16 6.62 9.88 -62.63
C THR A 16 7.23 10.26 -61.28
N MET A 17 7.96 11.39 -61.18
CA MET A 17 8.54 11.82 -59.90
C MET A 17 7.78 12.97 -59.21
N GLN A 18 6.60 13.34 -59.66
CA GLN A 18 5.80 14.38 -58.99
C GLN A 18 4.47 13.88 -58.38
N ALA A 19 4.31 12.57 -58.18
CA ALA A 19 3.06 12.02 -57.66
C ALA A 19 3.30 11.08 -56.49
N CYS A 20 4.09 11.47 -55.48
CA CYS A 20 4.28 10.66 -54.28
C CYS A 20 4.63 11.46 -53.02
N ASP A 21 4.39 12.75 -52.94
CA ASP A 21 4.54 13.45 -51.65
C ASP A 21 3.30 13.31 -50.75
N ASP A 22 2.10 13.22 -51.31
CA ASP A 22 0.87 13.07 -50.53
C ASP A 22 0.57 11.60 -50.07
N PHE A 23 1.27 10.60 -50.63
CA PHE A 23 1.04 9.20 -50.26
C PHE A 23 1.92 8.73 -49.07
N LEU A 24 2.98 9.45 -48.78
CA LEU A 24 3.88 9.17 -47.66
C LEU A 24 3.43 9.83 -46.36
N ASP A 25 2.51 10.79 -46.42
CA ASP A 25 1.92 11.46 -45.27
C ASP A 25 0.53 10.89 -44.88
N SER A 26 0.00 9.88 -45.57
CA SER A 26 -1.20 9.17 -45.11
C SER A 26 -0.81 8.19 -44.01
N PHE A 27 -0.99 8.61 -42.77
CA PHE A 27 -0.95 7.68 -41.64
C PHE A 27 -1.94 6.52 -41.90
N PRO A 28 -1.58 5.25 -41.62
CA PRO A 28 -2.51 4.15 -41.72
C PRO A 28 -3.73 4.46 -40.87
N GLN A 29 -4.92 4.59 -41.46
CA GLN A 29 -6.16 4.89 -40.72
C GLN A 29 -6.55 3.75 -39.76
N ASP A 30 -5.93 2.59 -39.89
CA ASP A 30 -6.18 1.38 -39.12
C ASP A 30 -5.25 1.22 -37.90
N THR A 31 -4.26 2.11 -37.73
CA THR A 31 -3.37 2.13 -36.55
C THR A 31 -3.63 3.37 -35.70
N VAL A 32 -3.89 3.15 -34.43
CA VAL A 32 -4.01 4.26 -33.45
C VAL A 32 -2.65 4.92 -33.29
N THR A 33 -2.54 6.16 -33.76
CA THR A 33 -1.35 7.01 -33.57
C THR A 33 -1.68 8.13 -32.61
N ASN A 34 -0.66 8.75 -32.00
CA ASN A 34 -0.87 9.90 -31.09
C ASN A 34 -1.60 11.09 -31.79
N GLU A 35 -1.56 11.16 -33.10
CA GLU A 35 -2.20 12.24 -33.88
C GLU A 35 -3.70 11.98 -34.15
N ASN A 36 -4.12 10.71 -34.26
CA ASN A 36 -5.50 10.36 -34.55
C ASN A 36 -6.28 9.80 -33.34
N PHE A 37 -5.63 9.68 -32.16
CA PHE A 37 -6.22 9.12 -30.95
C PHE A 37 -7.17 10.09 -30.23
N TRP A 38 -6.72 11.35 -30.04
CA TRP A 38 -7.41 12.34 -29.21
C TRP A 38 -8.56 13.02 -29.96
N LYS A 39 -9.76 12.41 -29.94
CA LYS A 39 -10.95 12.92 -30.66
C LYS A 39 -12.08 13.32 -29.75
N SER A 40 -12.20 12.70 -28.59
CA SER A 40 -13.34 12.88 -27.70
C SER A 40 -12.95 12.72 -26.23
N LYS A 41 -13.86 13.12 -25.35
CA LYS A 41 -13.73 12.90 -23.89
C LYS A 41 -13.50 11.42 -23.56
N GLU A 42 -14.18 10.52 -24.24
CA GLU A 42 -14.07 9.07 -24.03
C GLU A 42 -12.66 8.54 -24.26
N ASP A 43 -11.88 9.17 -25.15
CA ASP A 43 -10.49 8.80 -25.38
C ASP A 43 -9.61 9.22 -24.20
N ALA A 44 -9.85 10.41 -23.64
CA ALA A 44 -9.19 10.85 -22.41
C ALA A 44 -9.59 9.97 -21.21
N ASP A 45 -10.86 9.61 -21.08
CA ASP A 45 -11.35 8.72 -20.01
C ASP A 45 -10.70 7.33 -20.08
N LYS A 46 -10.52 6.75 -21.27
CA LYS A 46 -9.83 5.44 -21.43
C LYS A 46 -8.40 5.50 -20.88
N VAL A 47 -7.65 6.55 -21.21
CA VAL A 47 -6.27 6.72 -20.70
C VAL A 47 -6.28 6.95 -19.18
N LEU A 48 -7.24 7.73 -18.68
CA LEU A 48 -7.37 7.98 -17.25
C LEU A 48 -7.71 6.68 -16.48
N VAL A 49 -8.57 5.82 -17.02
CA VAL A 49 -8.88 4.51 -16.43
C VAL A 49 -7.64 3.62 -16.38
N ASP A 50 -6.81 3.61 -17.45
CA ASP A 50 -5.53 2.87 -17.45
C ASP A 50 -4.54 3.42 -16.41
N ILE A 51 -4.54 4.73 -16.18
CA ILE A 51 -3.77 5.36 -15.10
C ILE A 51 -4.29 4.91 -13.72
N TYR A 52 -5.61 4.88 -13.51
CA TYR A 52 -6.22 4.41 -12.25
C TYR A 52 -5.90 2.95 -11.94
N ALA A 53 -5.82 2.08 -12.95
CA ALA A 53 -5.41 0.68 -12.77
C ALA A 53 -4.00 0.53 -12.16
N SER A 54 -3.23 1.61 -12.16
CA SER A 54 -1.87 1.68 -11.58
C SER A 54 -1.80 2.45 -10.25
N LEU A 55 -2.92 2.90 -9.67
CA LEU A 55 -2.94 3.66 -8.41
C LEU A 55 -2.32 2.86 -7.27
N LEU A 56 -2.75 1.61 -7.12
CA LEU A 56 -2.10 0.62 -6.28
C LEU A 56 -1.91 -0.64 -7.15
N PRO A 57 -0.67 -1.07 -7.38
CA PRO A 57 -0.42 -2.37 -7.99
C PRO A 57 -1.17 -3.46 -7.23
N LYS A 58 -1.71 -4.45 -7.96
CA LYS A 58 -2.44 -5.57 -7.35
C LYS A 58 -1.62 -6.15 -6.19
N ASP A 59 -2.25 -6.29 -5.05
CA ASP A 59 -1.67 -6.91 -3.84
C ASP A 59 -0.51 -6.13 -3.16
N ALA A 60 -0.20 -4.92 -3.64
CA ALA A 60 0.95 -4.14 -3.14
C ALA A 60 0.92 -3.92 -1.62
N ILE A 61 -0.26 -3.64 -1.04
CA ILE A 61 -0.37 -3.37 0.41
C ILE A 61 0.07 -4.58 1.26
N PHE A 62 -0.20 -5.81 0.81
CA PHE A 62 0.15 -7.02 1.54
C PHE A 62 1.66 -7.29 1.49
N PHE A 63 2.30 -7.03 0.35
CA PHE A 63 3.75 -7.11 0.22
C PHE A 63 4.45 -5.97 0.96
N ASP A 64 3.87 -4.76 0.97
CA ASP A 64 4.39 -3.64 1.74
C ASP A 64 4.34 -3.90 3.25
N GLU A 65 3.28 -4.55 3.73
CA GLU A 65 3.20 -4.99 5.11
C GLU A 65 4.29 -6.02 5.43
N ALA A 66 4.58 -6.94 4.50
CA ALA A 66 5.61 -7.96 4.66
C ALA A 66 7.06 -7.40 4.62
N MET A 67 7.29 -6.18 4.10
CA MET A 67 8.58 -5.50 4.23
C MET A 67 8.87 -5.02 5.65
N SER A 68 7.86 -5.01 6.54
CA SER A 68 7.91 -4.42 7.87
C SER A 68 8.06 -5.47 8.98
N ASP A 69 8.09 -4.99 10.24
CA ASP A 69 8.08 -5.83 11.44
C ASP A 69 6.69 -6.42 11.75
N ASN A 70 5.66 -6.06 10.99
CA ASN A 70 4.30 -6.55 11.17
C ASN A 70 4.04 -7.92 10.57
N ALA A 71 4.75 -8.28 9.50
CA ALA A 71 4.45 -9.52 8.78
C ALA A 71 5.70 -10.22 8.24
N TYR A 72 5.50 -11.47 7.85
CA TYR A 72 6.50 -12.34 7.24
C TYR A 72 5.97 -12.86 5.91
N LEU A 73 6.78 -12.75 4.85
CA LEU A 73 6.54 -13.41 3.56
C LEU A 73 7.30 -14.72 3.51
N VAL A 74 6.58 -15.82 3.38
CA VAL A 74 7.15 -17.19 3.40
C VAL A 74 7.98 -17.49 2.15
N TRP A 75 7.57 -16.94 1.01
CA TRP A 75 8.13 -17.30 -0.29
C TRP A 75 9.11 -16.23 -0.79
N ASP A 76 10.39 -16.55 -0.82
CA ASP A 76 11.48 -15.68 -1.27
C ASP A 76 11.43 -15.34 -2.77
N TRP A 77 10.79 -16.19 -3.58
CA TRP A 77 10.59 -16.01 -5.01
C TRP A 77 9.38 -15.10 -5.36
N TRP A 78 8.61 -14.69 -4.37
CA TRP A 78 7.38 -13.95 -4.60
C TRP A 78 7.49 -12.48 -4.14
N GLY A 79 7.64 -11.57 -5.11
CA GLY A 79 7.53 -10.12 -4.90
C GLY A 79 8.67 -9.44 -4.13
N GLY A 80 9.73 -10.16 -3.71
CA GLY A 80 10.94 -9.56 -3.13
C GLY A 80 10.80 -8.86 -1.77
N ALA A 81 9.61 -8.86 -1.13
CA ALA A 81 9.38 -8.15 0.13
C ALA A 81 10.21 -8.71 1.29
N GLN A 82 10.40 -10.04 1.35
CA GLN A 82 11.26 -10.69 2.34
C GLN A 82 12.70 -10.18 2.28
N GLN A 83 13.24 -9.95 1.06
CA GLN A 83 14.60 -9.44 0.89
C GLN A 83 14.75 -8.02 1.44
N VAL A 84 13.71 -7.18 1.31
CA VAL A 84 13.68 -5.85 1.93
C VAL A 84 13.64 -5.96 3.45
N ALA A 85 12.74 -6.78 3.98
CA ALA A 85 12.55 -6.98 5.41
C ALA A 85 13.82 -7.50 6.12
N ASN A 86 14.56 -8.44 5.49
CA ASN A 86 15.76 -9.03 6.08
C ASN A 86 17.09 -8.33 5.67
N GLY A 87 17.00 -7.28 4.82
CA GLY A 87 18.14 -6.46 4.41
C GLY A 87 19.03 -7.08 3.33
N SER A 88 18.58 -8.15 2.66
CA SER A 88 19.38 -8.85 1.60
C SER A 88 19.16 -8.31 0.19
N TYR A 89 18.26 -7.34 -0.01
CA TYR A 89 18.01 -6.76 -1.33
C TYR A 89 19.20 -5.98 -1.89
N THR A 90 19.24 -5.85 -3.20
CA THR A 90 20.36 -5.27 -3.97
C THR A 90 19.89 -4.16 -4.90
N THR A 91 20.81 -3.56 -5.64
CA THR A 91 20.53 -2.57 -6.70
C THR A 91 19.70 -3.13 -7.87
N SER A 92 19.56 -4.45 -7.95
CA SER A 92 18.70 -5.17 -8.90
C SER A 92 17.53 -5.85 -8.21
N GLY A 93 17.23 -5.50 -6.95
CA GLY A 93 16.12 -6.05 -6.18
C GLY A 93 14.77 -5.77 -6.84
N GLU A 94 13.84 -6.70 -6.72
CA GLU A 94 12.53 -6.62 -7.38
C GLU A 94 11.71 -5.43 -6.90
N ILE A 95 11.55 -5.24 -5.60
CA ILE A 95 10.77 -4.13 -5.03
C ILE A 95 11.29 -2.75 -5.47
N PRO A 96 12.59 -2.40 -5.27
CA PRO A 96 13.10 -1.12 -5.75
C PRO A 96 12.90 -0.92 -7.26
N THR A 97 13.13 -1.96 -8.06
CA THR A 97 13.00 -1.89 -9.52
C THR A 97 11.56 -1.68 -9.95
N ASN A 98 10.62 -2.45 -9.39
CA ASN A 98 9.20 -2.35 -9.76
C ASN A 98 8.59 -1.02 -9.31
N ARG A 99 8.96 -0.49 -8.12
CA ARG A 99 8.48 0.82 -7.67
C ARG A 99 8.99 1.95 -8.55
N TRP A 100 10.27 1.94 -8.91
CA TRP A 100 10.84 2.93 -9.80
C TRP A 100 10.16 2.90 -11.17
N ASN A 101 10.15 1.74 -11.82
CA ASN A 101 9.64 1.59 -13.18
C ASN A 101 8.14 1.86 -13.24
N GLY A 102 7.36 1.31 -12.30
CA GLY A 102 5.91 1.51 -12.24
C GLY A 102 5.55 2.98 -12.06
N SER A 103 6.25 3.69 -11.15
CA SER A 103 5.98 5.12 -10.95
C SER A 103 6.29 5.95 -12.19
N TYR A 104 7.43 5.72 -12.87
CA TYR A 104 7.76 6.46 -14.10
C TYR A 104 6.87 6.07 -15.28
N GLU A 105 6.37 4.85 -15.33
CA GLU A 105 5.36 4.46 -16.33
C GLU A 105 4.07 5.27 -16.15
N VAL A 106 3.58 5.39 -14.91
CA VAL A 106 2.37 6.20 -14.62
C VAL A 106 2.62 7.68 -14.90
N ILE A 107 3.78 8.24 -14.50
CA ILE A 107 4.15 9.63 -14.80
C ILE A 107 4.13 9.87 -16.32
N ARG A 108 4.65 8.95 -17.11
CA ARG A 108 4.62 9.03 -18.58
C ARG A 108 3.18 9.01 -19.11
N LYS A 109 2.32 8.12 -18.61
CA LYS A 109 0.90 8.05 -18.96
C LYS A 109 0.17 9.36 -18.59
N CYS A 110 0.47 9.94 -17.43
CA CYS A 110 -0.09 11.22 -17.02
C CYS A 110 0.28 12.34 -18.01
N TRP A 111 1.54 12.45 -18.40
CA TRP A 111 1.95 13.47 -19.37
C TRP A 111 1.37 13.21 -20.76
N PHE A 112 1.25 11.96 -21.19
CA PHE A 112 0.56 11.61 -22.42
C PHE A 112 -0.89 12.08 -22.42
N LEU A 113 -1.61 11.89 -21.31
CA LEU A 113 -2.99 12.37 -21.15
C LEU A 113 -3.06 13.90 -21.09
N LEU A 114 -2.21 14.56 -20.30
CA LEU A 114 -2.21 16.02 -20.15
C LEU A 114 -1.91 16.76 -21.46
N GLU A 115 -1.00 16.24 -22.28
CA GLU A 115 -0.69 16.80 -23.61
C GLU A 115 -1.76 16.42 -24.64
N GLY A 116 -2.40 15.29 -24.47
CA GLY A 116 -3.42 14.79 -25.38
C GLY A 116 -4.77 15.48 -25.23
N ILE A 117 -5.20 15.75 -23.99
CA ILE A 117 -6.50 16.39 -23.72
C ILE A 117 -6.57 17.80 -24.31
N GLU A 118 -5.44 18.48 -24.49
CA GLU A 118 -5.38 19.79 -25.13
C GLU A 118 -5.72 19.75 -26.64
N LYS A 119 -5.71 18.57 -27.27
CA LYS A 119 -6.01 18.36 -28.68
C LYS A 119 -7.50 18.06 -28.92
N ILE A 120 -8.28 17.81 -27.85
CA ILE A 120 -9.71 17.52 -27.95
C ILE A 120 -10.47 18.85 -28.02
N GLU A 121 -11.08 19.13 -29.18
CA GLU A 121 -11.79 20.39 -29.43
C GLU A 121 -13.19 20.40 -28.77
N ASP A 122 -13.88 19.24 -28.74
CA ASP A 122 -15.25 19.12 -28.22
C ASP A 122 -15.26 18.44 -26.83
N ILE A 123 -14.73 19.15 -25.83
CA ILE A 123 -14.77 18.75 -24.43
C ILE A 123 -15.19 19.95 -23.57
N SER A 124 -16.10 19.74 -22.61
CA SER A 124 -16.48 20.82 -21.70
C SER A 124 -15.31 21.19 -20.77
N GLU A 125 -15.18 22.48 -20.40
CA GLU A 125 -14.18 22.93 -19.43
C GLU A 125 -14.28 22.19 -18.09
N GLN A 126 -15.49 21.85 -17.67
CA GLN A 126 -15.71 21.09 -16.44
C GLN A 126 -15.15 19.66 -16.54
N ASP A 127 -15.43 18.95 -17.63
CA ASP A 127 -14.90 17.59 -17.87
C ASP A 127 -13.38 17.61 -18.01
N LYS A 128 -12.86 18.61 -18.76
CA LYS A 128 -11.41 18.80 -18.94
C LYS A 128 -10.72 19.02 -17.59
N ASN A 129 -11.21 19.94 -16.78
CA ASN A 129 -10.66 20.24 -15.46
C ASN A 129 -10.76 19.02 -14.53
N LYS A 130 -11.87 18.27 -14.57
CA LYS A 130 -12.02 17.04 -13.80
C LYS A 130 -10.93 16.03 -14.17
N ILE A 131 -10.73 15.71 -15.44
CA ILE A 131 -9.72 14.77 -15.93
C ILE A 131 -8.31 15.23 -15.59
N ILE A 132 -8.00 16.52 -15.78
CA ILE A 132 -6.70 17.10 -15.43
C ILE A 132 -6.45 17.03 -13.92
N GLY A 133 -7.43 17.38 -13.10
CA GLY A 133 -7.30 17.34 -11.63
C GLY A 133 -7.02 15.93 -11.12
N GLU A 134 -7.74 14.92 -11.62
CA GLU A 134 -7.50 13.53 -11.28
C GLU A 134 -6.10 13.05 -11.76
N THR A 135 -5.69 13.49 -12.96
CA THR A 135 -4.36 13.18 -13.49
C THR A 135 -3.24 13.83 -12.67
N TYR A 136 -3.42 15.05 -12.18
CA TYR A 136 -2.46 15.70 -11.28
C TYR A 136 -2.32 14.98 -9.94
N PHE A 137 -3.40 14.43 -9.41
CA PHE A 137 -3.32 13.57 -8.23
C PHE A 137 -2.44 12.33 -8.51
N MET A 138 -2.68 11.63 -9.63
CA MET A 138 -1.93 10.43 -9.98
C MET A 138 -0.45 10.72 -10.22
N LEU A 139 -0.15 11.84 -10.87
CA LEU A 139 1.22 12.35 -11.06
C LEU A 139 1.91 12.59 -9.70
N ALA A 140 1.25 13.32 -8.81
CA ALA A 140 1.77 13.66 -7.49
C ALA A 140 1.91 12.43 -6.58
N TYR A 141 0.96 11.48 -6.63
CA TYR A 141 1.03 10.23 -5.88
C TYR A 141 2.29 9.42 -6.25
N ASN A 142 2.61 9.35 -7.53
CA ASN A 142 3.82 8.64 -7.97
C ASN A 142 5.11 9.37 -7.57
N TYR A 143 5.13 10.71 -7.55
CA TYR A 143 6.25 11.46 -6.97
C TYR A 143 6.33 11.31 -5.45
N TYR A 144 5.21 11.21 -4.75
CA TYR A 144 5.20 10.85 -3.33
C TYR A 144 5.86 9.48 -3.09
N VAL A 145 5.50 8.46 -3.86
CA VAL A 145 6.13 7.12 -3.79
C VAL A 145 7.63 7.21 -4.07
N LEU A 146 8.02 7.82 -5.20
CA LEU A 146 9.42 7.94 -5.59
C LEU A 146 10.26 8.66 -4.54
N THR A 147 9.83 9.83 -4.07
CA THR A 147 10.59 10.63 -3.10
C THR A 147 10.65 10.00 -1.72
N SER A 148 9.62 9.23 -1.33
CA SER A 148 9.58 8.52 -0.05
C SER A 148 10.58 7.36 -0.01
N TYR A 149 10.72 6.61 -1.10
CA TYR A 149 11.62 5.45 -1.15
C TYR A 149 13.03 5.76 -1.66
N PHE A 150 13.19 6.70 -2.59
CA PHE A 150 14.47 6.93 -3.27
C PHE A 150 15.12 8.29 -2.94
N GLY A 151 14.41 9.19 -2.28
CA GLY A 151 14.91 10.55 -2.02
C GLY A 151 14.92 11.40 -3.29
N ASP A 152 16.09 11.84 -3.74
CA ASP A 152 16.23 12.61 -4.97
C ASP A 152 15.93 11.74 -6.20
N VAL A 153 15.12 12.24 -7.13
CA VAL A 153 14.69 11.51 -8.35
C VAL A 153 14.54 12.45 -9.53
N PRO A 154 14.61 11.97 -10.78
CA PRO A 154 14.34 12.81 -11.95
C PRO A 154 12.93 13.42 -11.92
N LEU A 155 12.85 14.73 -12.06
CA LEU A 155 11.59 15.45 -12.24
C LEU A 155 11.26 15.56 -13.74
N VAL A 156 10.22 14.85 -14.17
CA VAL A 156 9.71 14.83 -15.53
C VAL A 156 8.46 15.68 -15.61
N THR A 157 8.45 16.70 -16.49
CA THR A 157 7.38 17.69 -16.61
C THR A 157 6.75 17.75 -18.01
N LYS A 158 7.01 16.75 -18.84
CA LYS A 158 6.48 16.57 -20.20
C LYS A 158 6.69 15.15 -20.68
N THR A 159 6.08 14.75 -21.79
CA THR A 159 6.46 13.55 -22.52
C THR A 159 7.89 13.68 -23.06
N LEU A 160 8.72 12.65 -22.83
CA LEU A 160 10.13 12.64 -23.22
C LEU A 160 10.38 11.74 -24.42
N ALA A 161 11.21 12.21 -25.34
CA ALA A 161 11.81 11.33 -26.35
C ALA A 161 12.91 10.44 -25.71
N ILE A 162 13.19 9.28 -26.33
CA ILE A 162 14.19 8.32 -25.82
C ILE A 162 15.56 8.96 -25.58
N PRO A 163 16.11 9.84 -26.47
CA PRO A 163 17.37 10.50 -26.19
C PRO A 163 17.33 11.43 -24.97
N GLU A 164 16.21 12.13 -24.74
CA GLU A 164 16.04 13.03 -23.59
C GLU A 164 15.99 12.24 -22.28
N SER A 165 15.28 11.10 -22.25
CA SER A 165 15.17 10.27 -21.05
C SER A 165 16.52 9.74 -20.56
N LYS A 166 17.48 9.51 -21.48
CA LYS A 166 18.85 9.07 -21.18
C LYS A 166 19.77 10.20 -20.66
N GLN A 167 19.29 11.43 -20.57
CA GLN A 167 20.05 12.58 -20.10
C GLN A 167 19.52 13.13 -18.76
N LEU A 168 18.49 12.51 -18.19
CA LEU A 168 17.89 12.96 -16.94
C LEU A 168 18.93 12.92 -15.80
N VAL A 169 18.87 13.93 -14.96
CA VAL A 169 19.59 13.99 -13.68
C VAL A 169 18.57 13.92 -12.54
N ARG A 170 19.02 13.56 -11.37
CA ARG A 170 18.18 13.58 -10.16
C ARG A 170 17.97 15.03 -9.72
N THR A 171 16.72 15.37 -9.45
CA THR A 171 16.26 16.62 -8.82
C THR A 171 16.16 16.38 -7.31
N SER A 172 16.42 17.38 -6.50
CA SER A 172 16.34 17.24 -5.04
C SER A 172 14.94 16.81 -4.58
N LYS A 173 14.87 15.97 -3.53
CA LYS A 173 13.61 15.54 -2.94
C LYS A 173 12.70 16.73 -2.63
N ALA A 174 13.24 17.79 -2.03
CA ALA A 174 12.47 18.99 -1.67
C ALA A 174 11.78 19.62 -2.89
N GLU A 175 12.52 19.82 -3.99
CA GLU A 175 11.98 20.42 -5.21
C GLU A 175 10.91 19.53 -5.87
N VAL A 176 11.09 18.19 -5.87
CA VAL A 176 10.10 17.24 -6.41
C VAL A 176 8.84 17.22 -5.56
N VAL A 177 8.99 17.28 -4.23
CA VAL A 177 7.85 17.34 -3.30
C VAL A 177 7.07 18.64 -3.46
N ASP A 178 7.76 19.78 -3.53
CA ASP A 178 7.12 21.08 -3.77
C ASP A 178 6.35 21.10 -5.08
N TYR A 179 6.93 20.54 -6.14
CA TYR A 179 6.25 20.40 -7.43
C TYR A 179 4.98 19.54 -7.30
N ALA A 180 5.06 18.38 -6.67
CA ALA A 180 3.92 17.47 -6.50
C ALA A 180 2.81 18.10 -5.64
N ILE A 181 3.16 18.77 -4.54
CA ILE A 181 2.20 19.50 -3.71
C ILE A 181 1.52 20.62 -4.48
N ASN A 182 2.24 21.35 -5.32
CA ASN A 182 1.64 22.40 -6.15
C ASN A 182 0.65 21.80 -7.16
N LYS A 183 0.96 20.66 -7.79
CA LYS A 183 0.00 19.95 -8.66
C LYS A 183 -1.23 19.45 -7.91
N LEU A 184 -1.09 19.00 -6.67
CA LEU A 184 -2.24 18.66 -5.83
C LEU A 184 -3.09 19.88 -5.47
N LYS A 185 -2.48 21.03 -5.19
CA LYS A 185 -3.23 22.29 -4.93
C LYS A 185 -4.01 22.75 -6.18
N GLU A 186 -3.43 22.63 -7.37
CA GLU A 186 -4.15 22.86 -8.63
C GLU A 186 -5.32 21.87 -8.77
N ALA A 187 -5.09 20.57 -8.49
CA ALA A 187 -6.12 19.53 -8.52
C ALA A 187 -7.27 19.82 -7.54
N VAL A 188 -6.96 20.27 -6.31
CA VAL A 188 -7.99 20.68 -5.34
C VAL A 188 -8.94 21.73 -5.94
N VAL A 189 -8.39 22.77 -6.59
CA VAL A 189 -9.22 23.84 -7.21
C VAL A 189 -10.11 23.27 -8.32
N MET A 190 -9.57 22.36 -9.14
CA MET A 190 -10.30 21.76 -10.27
C MET A 190 -11.40 20.79 -9.82
N LEU A 191 -11.20 20.10 -8.70
CA LEU A 191 -12.11 19.06 -8.20
C LEU A 191 -13.05 19.56 -7.10
N GLU A 192 -12.89 20.79 -6.59
CA GLU A 192 -13.70 21.32 -5.49
C GLU A 192 -15.18 21.38 -5.86
N GLY A 193 -16.03 20.83 -5.00
CA GLY A 193 -17.49 20.83 -5.18
C GLY A 193 -18.01 19.89 -6.28
N LEU A 194 -17.14 19.15 -6.97
CA LEU A 194 -17.58 18.16 -7.95
C LEU A 194 -18.03 16.88 -7.26
N SER A 195 -19.16 16.33 -7.71
CA SER A 195 -19.58 14.97 -7.35
C SER A 195 -18.70 13.97 -8.09
N GLN A 196 -18.15 13.00 -7.35
CA GLN A 196 -17.31 11.94 -7.91
C GLN A 196 -17.99 10.57 -7.73
N GLU A 197 -17.73 9.70 -8.69
CA GLU A 197 -18.07 8.28 -8.58
C GLU A 197 -17.18 7.60 -7.51
N LYS A 198 -17.66 6.49 -6.94
CA LYS A 198 -16.89 5.67 -6.00
C LYS A 198 -15.52 5.33 -6.60
N GLY A 199 -14.47 5.46 -5.82
CA GLY A 199 -13.09 5.18 -6.23
C GLY A 199 -12.40 6.27 -7.06
N ARG A 200 -13.12 7.33 -7.44
CA ARG A 200 -12.52 8.48 -8.15
C ARG A 200 -11.92 9.48 -7.17
N VAL A 201 -10.83 10.11 -7.57
CA VAL A 201 -10.14 11.12 -6.77
C VAL A 201 -11.00 12.34 -6.55
N THR A 202 -11.07 12.80 -5.30
CA THR A 202 -11.78 14.02 -4.88
C THR A 202 -10.78 15.10 -4.46
N ALA A 203 -11.25 16.33 -4.30
CA ALA A 203 -10.45 17.40 -3.70
C ALA A 203 -9.93 17.02 -2.31
N ASP A 204 -10.71 16.26 -1.54
CA ASP A 204 -10.32 15.83 -0.20
C ASP A 204 -9.25 14.70 -0.23
N ALA A 205 -9.27 13.82 -1.23
CA ALA A 205 -8.16 12.88 -1.47
C ALA A 205 -6.84 13.61 -1.78
N CYS A 206 -6.91 14.71 -2.55
CA CYS A 206 -5.76 15.59 -2.80
C CYS A 206 -5.25 16.24 -1.49
N ARG A 207 -6.15 16.79 -0.66
CA ARG A 207 -5.81 17.38 0.66
C ARG A 207 -5.16 16.34 1.58
N PHE A 208 -5.68 15.12 1.60
CA PHE A 208 -5.10 14.05 2.39
C PHE A 208 -3.66 13.74 1.96
N LEU A 209 -3.42 13.62 0.66
CA LEU A 209 -2.06 13.35 0.13
C LEU A 209 -1.11 14.53 0.42
N ILE A 210 -1.56 15.77 0.29
CA ILE A 210 -0.80 16.97 0.70
C ILE A 210 -0.38 16.86 2.17
N ALA A 211 -1.32 16.56 3.08
CA ALA A 211 -1.03 16.43 4.51
C ALA A 211 0.00 15.32 4.78
N ARG A 212 -0.13 14.16 4.11
CA ARG A 212 0.83 13.05 4.26
C ARG A 212 2.21 13.42 3.72
N MET A 213 2.30 14.13 2.60
CA MET A 213 3.58 14.60 2.05
C MET A 213 4.26 15.61 2.97
N TYR A 214 3.53 16.56 3.53
CA TYR A 214 4.04 17.48 4.54
C TYR A 214 4.53 16.75 5.79
N LEU A 215 3.76 15.77 6.30
CA LEU A 215 4.18 14.96 7.44
C LEU A 215 5.51 14.23 7.18
N TYR A 216 5.66 13.63 6.01
CA TYR A 216 6.86 12.87 5.63
C TYR A 216 8.09 13.75 5.37
N ASN A 217 7.88 15.04 5.18
CA ASN A 217 8.96 16.03 5.06
C ASN A 217 9.25 16.79 6.38
N GLY A 218 8.39 16.64 7.40
CA GLY A 218 8.55 17.36 8.67
C GLY A 218 7.97 18.78 8.68
N ASP A 219 7.13 19.13 7.70
CA ASP A 219 6.44 20.43 7.57
C ASP A 219 5.16 20.45 8.43
N TYR A 220 5.33 20.31 9.74
CA TYR A 220 4.25 20.01 10.68
C TYR A 220 3.16 21.08 10.76
N SER A 221 3.48 22.37 10.58
CA SER A 221 2.48 23.43 10.54
C SER A 221 1.48 23.25 9.41
N ASP A 222 2.00 22.93 8.22
CA ASP A 222 1.20 22.74 7.01
C ASP A 222 0.31 21.49 7.08
N VAL A 223 0.76 20.46 7.82
CA VAL A 223 -0.10 19.29 8.12
C VAL A 223 -1.33 19.72 8.89
N LEU A 224 -1.17 20.48 10.01
CA LEU A 224 -2.31 20.89 10.84
C LEU A 224 -3.31 21.76 10.07
N GLU A 225 -2.82 22.67 9.24
CA GLU A 225 -3.67 23.49 8.39
C GLU A 225 -4.46 22.65 7.38
N THR A 226 -3.79 21.65 6.80
CA THR A 226 -4.39 20.80 5.77
C THR A 226 -5.40 19.81 6.36
N VAL A 227 -5.08 19.12 7.47
CA VAL A 227 -6.01 18.16 8.08
C VAL A 227 -7.27 18.84 8.63
N LYS A 228 -7.16 20.09 9.07
CA LYS A 228 -8.33 20.90 9.49
C LYS A 228 -9.38 21.04 8.39
N LEU A 229 -8.98 21.01 7.11
CA LEU A 229 -9.90 21.07 5.98
C LEU A 229 -10.70 19.76 5.76
N LEU A 230 -10.27 18.67 6.40
CA LEU A 230 -10.93 17.37 6.37
C LEU A 230 -11.81 17.13 7.60
N GLU A 231 -11.60 17.89 8.68
CA GLU A 231 -12.39 17.77 9.91
C GLU A 231 -13.86 18.11 9.66
N GLY A 232 -14.75 17.29 10.23
CA GLY A 232 -16.20 17.45 10.10
C GLY A 232 -16.78 16.97 8.76
N LYS A 233 -15.94 16.62 7.78
CA LYS A 233 -16.38 16.01 6.52
C LYS A 233 -16.40 14.50 6.58
N TYR A 234 -15.51 13.92 7.36
CA TYR A 234 -15.33 12.48 7.57
C TYR A 234 -15.47 12.17 9.06
N GLN A 235 -15.79 10.92 9.36
CA GLN A 235 -15.85 10.41 10.72
C GLN A 235 -15.50 8.92 10.74
N LEU A 236 -15.10 8.40 11.91
CA LEU A 236 -14.87 6.97 12.06
C LEU A 236 -16.18 6.21 11.85
N TYR A 237 -16.12 5.14 11.08
CA TYR A 237 -17.25 4.23 10.89
C TYR A 237 -17.56 3.47 12.20
N ARG A 238 -18.84 3.44 12.63
CA ARG A 238 -19.26 2.92 13.94
C ARG A 238 -20.53 2.06 13.88
N GLU A 239 -20.99 1.72 12.68
CA GLU A 239 -22.19 0.92 12.51
C GLU A 239 -21.87 -0.58 12.61
N GLY A 240 -22.87 -1.40 13.00
CA GLY A 240 -22.72 -2.84 13.19
C GLY A 240 -22.07 -3.25 14.51
N ASP A 241 -21.89 -4.54 14.69
CA ASP A 241 -21.29 -5.13 15.89
C ASP A 241 -19.76 -5.16 15.83
N THR A 242 -19.19 -5.16 14.61
CA THR A 242 -17.76 -5.23 14.33
C THR A 242 -17.30 -4.14 13.35
N PRO A 243 -17.49 -2.84 13.70
CA PRO A 243 -17.30 -1.74 12.75
C PRO A 243 -15.88 -1.66 12.15
N TYR A 244 -14.86 -2.14 12.85
CA TYR A 244 -13.51 -2.18 12.32
C TYR A 244 -13.31 -3.33 11.29
N GLU A 245 -13.85 -4.53 11.56
CA GLU A 245 -13.80 -5.64 10.59
C GLU A 245 -14.63 -5.31 9.35
N ASP A 246 -15.80 -4.69 9.53
CA ASP A 246 -16.74 -4.35 8.46
C ASP A 246 -16.12 -3.41 7.40
N LEU A 247 -15.20 -2.52 7.82
CA LEU A 247 -14.45 -1.65 6.91
C LEU A 247 -13.67 -2.42 5.82
N PHE A 248 -13.19 -3.62 6.14
CA PHE A 248 -12.21 -4.33 5.32
C PHE A 248 -12.76 -5.63 4.72
N SER A 249 -13.96 -6.04 5.11
CA SER A 249 -14.58 -7.31 4.70
C SER A 249 -15.57 -7.21 3.54
N GLY A 250 -15.73 -6.02 2.94
CA GLY A 250 -16.73 -5.76 1.91
C GLY A 250 -18.13 -5.47 2.43
N VAL A 251 -18.33 -5.45 3.77
CA VAL A 251 -19.64 -5.15 4.39
C VAL A 251 -19.93 -3.66 4.37
N ALA A 252 -18.95 -2.83 4.70
CA ALA A 252 -19.11 -1.39 4.87
C ALA A 252 -18.28 -0.58 3.86
N GLU A 253 -18.46 -0.85 2.59
CA GLU A 253 -17.74 -0.12 1.53
C GLU A 253 -18.29 1.30 1.34
N ASN A 254 -17.41 2.22 0.91
CA ASN A 254 -17.75 3.62 0.60
C ASN A 254 -18.53 4.33 1.74
N ASN A 255 -18.09 4.10 2.97
CA ASN A 255 -18.70 4.66 4.18
C ASN A 255 -18.10 6.04 4.53
N CYS A 256 -18.53 6.61 5.67
CA CYS A 256 -18.12 7.93 6.16
C CYS A 256 -16.64 8.05 6.56
N GLU A 257 -15.89 6.95 6.66
CA GLU A 257 -14.46 6.95 7.01
C GLU A 257 -13.56 6.93 5.78
N VAL A 258 -14.01 6.37 4.65
CA VAL A 258 -13.21 6.17 3.44
C VAL A 258 -13.09 7.49 2.67
N ILE A 259 -11.85 7.94 2.42
CA ILE A 259 -11.54 9.13 1.62
C ILE A 259 -11.21 8.74 0.19
N LEU A 260 -10.49 7.63 0.00
CA LEU A 260 -10.18 7.05 -1.32
C LEU A 260 -9.99 5.54 -1.19
N SER A 261 -10.59 4.78 -2.09
CA SER A 261 -10.37 3.33 -2.23
C SER A 261 -10.12 2.94 -3.68
N VAL A 262 -9.39 1.83 -3.87
CA VAL A 262 -9.42 1.09 -5.13
C VAL A 262 -10.65 0.20 -5.09
N VAL A 263 -11.60 0.48 -5.97
CA VAL A 263 -12.86 -0.26 -6.05
C VAL A 263 -12.60 -1.62 -6.69
N CYS A 264 -12.95 -2.67 -5.98
CA CYS A 264 -12.94 -4.03 -6.45
C CYS A 264 -14.39 -4.50 -6.66
N ASP A 265 -14.77 -4.77 -7.91
CA ASP A 265 -16.13 -5.15 -8.27
C ASP A 265 -16.07 -6.23 -9.36
N LYS A 266 -16.78 -7.33 -9.14
CA LYS A 266 -16.87 -8.42 -10.10
C LYS A 266 -18.20 -8.35 -10.83
N ARG A 267 -18.21 -7.64 -11.97
CA ARG A 267 -19.36 -7.64 -12.89
C ARG A 267 -19.13 -8.62 -14.03
N VAL A 268 -20.09 -9.48 -14.29
CA VAL A 268 -20.01 -10.48 -15.36
C VAL A 268 -19.91 -9.78 -16.72
N GLY A 269 -18.81 -10.03 -17.45
CA GLY A 269 -18.59 -9.54 -18.82
C GLY A 269 -18.01 -8.14 -18.95
N GLU A 270 -17.70 -7.45 -17.85
CA GLU A 270 -17.04 -6.13 -17.84
C GLU A 270 -15.59 -6.24 -17.31
N ILE A 271 -14.76 -5.23 -17.62
CA ILE A 271 -13.44 -5.08 -16.99
C ILE A 271 -13.69 -4.73 -15.52
N TYR A 272 -13.19 -5.58 -14.63
CA TYR A 272 -13.26 -5.35 -13.19
C TYR A 272 -11.87 -5.41 -12.55
N THR A 273 -11.71 -4.72 -11.43
CA THR A 273 -10.54 -4.84 -10.57
C THR A 273 -10.83 -5.84 -9.47
N SER A 274 -9.83 -6.61 -9.08
CA SER A 274 -9.87 -7.54 -7.97
C SER A 274 -8.50 -7.60 -7.33
N HIS A 275 -8.42 -8.11 -6.11
CA HIS A 275 -7.14 -8.39 -5.45
C HIS A 275 -7.04 -9.85 -5.01
N GLY A 276 -5.81 -10.31 -4.80
CA GLY A 276 -5.52 -11.68 -4.40
C GLY A 276 -5.37 -11.90 -2.91
N GLY A 277 -5.95 -11.03 -2.06
CA GLY A 277 -5.76 -11.06 -0.61
C GLY A 277 -5.99 -12.43 0.02
N ASN A 278 -7.10 -13.10 -0.30
CA ASN A 278 -7.37 -14.45 0.19
C ASN A 278 -6.31 -15.45 -0.28
N GLY A 279 -5.91 -15.39 -1.56
CA GLY A 279 -4.87 -16.26 -2.11
C GLY A 279 -3.51 -16.07 -1.45
N ILE A 280 -3.19 -14.83 -1.06
CA ILE A 280 -1.92 -14.47 -0.43
C ILE A 280 -1.90 -14.83 1.05
N MET A 281 -3.00 -14.60 1.78
CA MET A 281 -3.03 -14.59 3.24
C MET A 281 -3.64 -15.83 3.87
N LEU A 282 -4.56 -16.53 3.17
CA LEU A 282 -5.25 -17.69 3.73
C LEU A 282 -4.40 -18.96 3.73
N LEU A 283 -4.78 -19.87 4.63
CA LEU A 283 -4.24 -21.22 4.68
C LEU A 283 -4.92 -22.11 3.63
N LYS A 284 -4.16 -23.06 3.09
CA LYS A 284 -4.65 -24.10 2.21
C LYS A 284 -5.77 -24.92 2.88
N GLY A 285 -6.83 -25.24 2.14
CA GLY A 285 -7.95 -26.05 2.63
C GLY A 285 -8.99 -25.29 3.46
N ILE A 286 -8.91 -23.94 3.52
CA ILE A 286 -9.97 -23.08 4.09
C ILE A 286 -11.04 -22.82 3.04
N THR A 287 -10.65 -22.80 1.77
CA THR A 287 -11.53 -22.64 0.61
C THR A 287 -11.39 -23.83 -0.32
N GLY A 288 -12.21 -23.91 -1.38
CA GLY A 288 -12.11 -24.93 -2.42
C GLY A 288 -10.84 -24.82 -3.28
N GLU A 289 -10.20 -23.65 -3.32
CA GLU A 289 -8.92 -23.42 -3.99
C GLU A 289 -7.74 -23.45 -3.01
N ASP A 290 -6.53 -23.52 -3.55
CA ASP A 290 -5.28 -23.56 -2.79
C ASP A 290 -4.65 -22.16 -2.65
N PRO A 291 -4.92 -21.40 -1.58
CA PRO A 291 -4.20 -20.17 -1.25
C PRO A 291 -2.74 -20.48 -0.86
N TYR A 292 -1.87 -19.48 -1.05
CA TYR A 292 -0.43 -19.67 -0.84
C TYR A 292 0.06 -19.38 0.58
N ARG A 293 -0.79 -18.82 1.47
CA ARG A 293 -0.40 -18.45 2.85
C ARG A 293 0.94 -17.71 2.91
N GLY A 294 1.16 -16.81 1.93
CA GLY A 294 2.46 -16.17 1.73
C GLY A 294 2.77 -15.14 2.81
N VAL A 295 1.81 -14.29 3.16
CA VAL A 295 1.98 -13.19 4.11
C VAL A 295 1.24 -13.50 5.41
N THR A 296 1.98 -13.59 6.52
CA THR A 296 1.46 -13.93 7.84
C THR A 296 1.89 -12.92 8.90
N PRO A 297 1.01 -12.56 9.88
CA PRO A 297 1.35 -11.62 10.95
C PRO A 297 2.52 -12.10 11.82
N SER A 298 3.32 -11.16 12.32
CA SER A 298 4.41 -11.45 13.25
C SER A 298 3.94 -11.55 14.71
N GLY A 299 4.72 -12.21 15.55
CA GLY A 299 4.49 -12.23 17.00
C GLY A 299 4.62 -10.84 17.62
N SER A 300 5.54 -10.01 17.13
CA SER A 300 5.70 -8.65 17.64
C SER A 300 4.51 -7.75 17.33
N LEU A 301 3.81 -7.96 16.22
CA LEU A 301 2.53 -7.28 15.97
C LEU A 301 1.44 -7.76 16.92
N VAL A 302 1.35 -9.07 17.17
CA VAL A 302 0.38 -9.63 18.13
C VAL A 302 0.61 -9.06 19.52
N ASP A 303 1.86 -8.95 19.96
CA ASP A 303 2.21 -8.38 21.26
C ASP A 303 1.95 -6.85 21.33
N ALA A 304 1.92 -6.15 20.20
CA ALA A 304 1.63 -4.71 20.14
C ALA A 304 0.16 -4.35 20.48
N TYR A 305 -0.78 -5.28 20.28
CA TYR A 305 -2.18 -5.03 20.65
C TYR A 305 -2.34 -4.92 22.18
N PRO A 306 -3.03 -3.90 22.70
CA PRO A 306 -3.28 -3.77 24.13
C PRO A 306 -4.23 -4.83 24.69
N MET A 307 -4.43 -4.80 26.00
CA MET A 307 -5.52 -5.49 26.67
C MET A 307 -6.84 -4.76 26.43
N ALA A 308 -7.95 -5.42 26.66
CA ALA A 308 -9.29 -4.83 26.48
C ALA A 308 -9.54 -3.58 27.33
N ASP A 309 -8.81 -3.43 28.46
CA ASP A 309 -8.86 -2.24 29.31
C ASP A 309 -8.01 -1.07 28.78
N GLY A 310 -7.32 -1.25 27.65
CA GLY A 310 -6.51 -0.24 26.98
C GLY A 310 -5.03 -0.21 27.38
N ARG A 311 -4.59 -1.01 28.36
CA ARG A 311 -3.16 -1.11 28.76
C ARG A 311 -2.38 -1.97 27.77
N LEU A 312 -1.16 -1.57 27.47
CA LEU A 312 -0.22 -2.43 26.76
C LEU A 312 0.12 -3.67 27.61
N ILE A 313 0.51 -4.78 26.98
CA ILE A 313 0.79 -6.04 27.69
C ILE A 313 1.90 -5.91 28.74
N HIS A 314 2.86 -5.00 28.54
CA HIS A 314 3.98 -4.72 29.46
C HIS A 314 3.76 -3.48 30.35
N GLU A 315 2.58 -2.85 30.23
CA GLU A 315 2.28 -1.63 30.98
C GLU A 315 1.97 -1.93 32.46
N ALA A 316 2.34 -1.04 33.34
CA ALA A 316 2.06 -1.18 34.76
C ALA A 316 0.56 -1.36 35.05
N GLY A 317 0.21 -2.43 35.76
CA GLY A 317 -1.19 -2.77 36.05
C GLY A 317 -1.90 -3.52 34.95
N SER A 318 -1.19 -3.96 33.90
CA SER A 318 -1.74 -4.83 32.86
C SER A 318 -2.22 -6.16 33.42
N SER A 319 -3.36 -6.64 32.93
CA SER A 319 -3.93 -7.96 33.27
C SER A 319 -3.39 -9.09 32.37
N TYR A 320 -2.38 -8.82 31.55
CA TYR A 320 -1.81 -9.79 30.63
C TYR A 320 -1.25 -11.02 31.36
N ASP A 321 -1.66 -12.20 30.92
CA ASP A 321 -1.15 -13.49 31.39
C ASP A 321 -0.39 -14.20 30.26
N PRO A 322 0.95 -14.39 30.33
CA PRO A 322 1.73 -15.09 29.32
C PRO A 322 1.28 -16.55 29.08
N LYS A 323 0.53 -17.16 30.02
CA LYS A 323 -0.06 -18.50 29.84
C LYS A 323 -1.34 -18.49 29.03
N LYS A 324 -1.95 -17.33 28.87
CA LYS A 324 -3.19 -17.08 28.16
C LYS A 324 -3.07 -15.85 27.25
N PRO A 325 -2.09 -15.85 26.36
CA PRO A 325 -1.62 -14.64 25.67
C PRO A 325 -2.67 -13.98 24.76
N TYR A 326 -3.73 -14.68 24.46
CA TYR A 326 -4.78 -14.23 23.53
C TYR A 326 -6.09 -13.86 24.25
N GLU A 327 -6.20 -14.06 25.57
CA GLU A 327 -7.40 -13.70 26.32
C GLU A 327 -7.41 -12.21 26.70
N GLY A 328 -8.59 -11.59 26.67
CA GLY A 328 -8.81 -10.23 27.17
C GLY A 328 -8.06 -9.14 26.39
N ARG A 329 -7.80 -9.33 25.10
CA ARG A 329 -7.08 -8.38 24.24
C ARG A 329 -8.03 -7.34 23.63
N ASP A 330 -7.47 -6.28 23.08
CA ASP A 330 -8.15 -5.27 22.25
C ASP A 330 -9.03 -5.95 21.19
N PRO A 331 -10.28 -5.56 21.00
CA PRO A 331 -11.16 -6.16 20.00
C PRO A 331 -10.58 -6.15 18.57
N ARG A 332 -9.76 -5.15 18.21
CA ARG A 332 -9.09 -5.10 16.90
C ARG A 332 -8.12 -6.26 16.68
N PHE A 333 -7.52 -6.81 17.75
CA PHE A 333 -6.72 -8.02 17.65
C PHE A 333 -7.52 -9.18 17.04
N TYR A 334 -8.69 -9.45 17.58
CA TYR A 334 -9.56 -10.53 17.10
C TYR A 334 -10.12 -10.28 15.71
N GLN A 335 -10.32 -9.01 15.36
CA GLN A 335 -10.83 -8.59 14.05
C GLN A 335 -9.75 -8.56 12.97
N SER A 336 -8.48 -8.50 13.35
CA SER A 336 -7.35 -8.44 12.41
C SER A 336 -6.61 -9.75 12.22
N ILE A 337 -6.57 -10.59 13.26
CA ILE A 337 -5.64 -11.74 13.34
C ILE A 337 -6.37 -13.00 13.80
N VAL A 338 -6.20 -14.08 13.03
CA VAL A 338 -6.51 -15.45 13.48
C VAL A 338 -5.29 -15.98 14.25
N TYR A 339 -5.54 -16.50 15.45
CA TYR A 339 -4.53 -16.90 16.41
C TYR A 339 -4.75 -18.33 16.91
N PRO A 340 -3.73 -19.03 17.41
CA PRO A 340 -3.86 -20.36 18.00
C PRO A 340 -4.93 -20.35 19.10
N THR A 341 -5.84 -21.34 19.08
CA THR A 341 -7.01 -21.46 19.96
C THR A 341 -8.16 -20.48 19.67
N GLY A 342 -8.03 -19.62 18.65
CA GLY A 342 -9.13 -18.80 18.14
C GLY A 342 -10.01 -19.56 17.14
N GLN A 343 -11.03 -18.87 16.64
CA GLN A 343 -11.90 -19.42 15.60
C GLN A 343 -11.38 -19.03 14.22
N ILE A 344 -11.50 -19.95 13.27
CA ILE A 344 -11.22 -19.70 11.85
C ILE A 344 -12.45 -20.00 11.01
N LYS A 345 -12.79 -19.09 10.12
CA LYS A 345 -13.86 -19.29 9.13
C LYS A 345 -13.31 -20.13 7.96
N TYR A 346 -14.04 -21.12 7.53
CA TYR A 346 -13.70 -22.01 6.40
C TYR A 346 -14.92 -22.35 5.55
N LEU A 347 -14.69 -22.67 4.28
CA LEU A 347 -15.74 -23.18 3.41
C LEU A 347 -15.94 -24.68 3.68
N ASP A 348 -17.14 -25.04 4.08
CA ASP A 348 -17.60 -26.43 4.05
C ASP A 348 -18.01 -26.75 2.60
N VAL A 349 -17.15 -27.50 1.90
CA VAL A 349 -17.36 -27.83 0.48
C VAL A 349 -18.54 -28.72 0.22
N GLU A 350 -19.01 -29.50 1.21
CA GLU A 350 -20.17 -30.36 1.08
C GLU A 350 -21.48 -29.55 1.11
N THR A 351 -21.54 -28.53 1.96
CA THR A 351 -22.74 -27.70 2.12
C THR A 351 -22.68 -26.38 1.35
N GLY A 352 -21.50 -25.97 0.86
CA GLY A 352 -21.28 -24.69 0.22
C GLY A 352 -21.43 -23.49 1.18
N THR A 353 -21.33 -23.71 2.49
CA THR A 353 -21.53 -22.68 3.51
C THR A 353 -20.24 -22.37 4.28
N VAL A 354 -20.07 -21.12 4.70
CA VAL A 354 -18.98 -20.72 5.60
C VAL A 354 -19.32 -21.15 7.02
N LYS A 355 -18.42 -21.91 7.64
CA LYS A 355 -18.50 -22.39 9.02
C LYS A 355 -17.28 -21.93 9.80
N GLU A 356 -17.36 -22.07 11.12
CA GLU A 356 -16.25 -21.79 12.03
C GLU A 356 -15.77 -23.06 12.72
N ARG A 357 -14.47 -23.12 13.00
CA ARG A 357 -13.85 -24.17 13.79
C ARG A 357 -12.68 -23.61 14.59
N LEU A 358 -12.26 -24.35 15.62
CA LEU A 358 -11.05 -24.03 16.36
C LEU A 358 -9.82 -24.07 15.43
N TYR A 359 -8.97 -23.06 15.51
CA TYR A 359 -7.69 -23.02 14.83
C TYR A 359 -6.56 -23.29 15.83
N ASP A 360 -5.81 -24.33 15.59
CA ASP A 360 -4.58 -24.62 16.32
C ASP A 360 -3.53 -25.11 15.32
N PRO A 361 -2.53 -24.27 14.99
CA PRO A 361 -1.50 -24.62 14.02
C PRO A 361 -0.62 -25.80 14.46
N GLU A 362 -0.69 -26.18 15.75
CA GLU A 362 0.08 -27.29 16.33
C GLU A 362 -0.75 -28.57 16.47
N ASP A 363 -2.09 -28.48 16.33
CA ASP A 363 -2.98 -29.63 16.36
C ASP A 363 -3.45 -30.00 14.96
N PRO A 364 -2.95 -31.14 14.45
CA PRO A 364 -3.32 -31.59 13.12
C PRO A 364 -4.81 -31.84 12.94
N THR A 365 -5.56 -32.09 13.98
CA THR A 365 -7.01 -32.35 13.88
C THR A 365 -7.83 -31.09 13.66
N THR A 366 -7.27 -29.91 13.96
CA THR A 366 -7.92 -28.61 13.77
C THR A 366 -7.60 -27.96 12.42
N VAL A 367 -6.65 -28.55 11.68
CA VAL A 367 -6.19 -28.08 10.38
C VAL A 367 -6.69 -29.04 9.30
N PRO A 368 -7.18 -28.62 8.12
CA PRO A 368 -7.65 -29.51 7.05
C PRO A 368 -6.58 -30.50 6.60
N GLU A 369 -6.99 -31.76 6.27
CA GLU A 369 -6.10 -32.84 5.83
C GLU A 369 -5.16 -32.44 4.67
N HIS A 370 -5.59 -31.57 3.79
CA HIS A 370 -4.77 -31.09 2.67
C HIS A 370 -3.55 -30.24 3.08
N GLN A 371 -3.50 -29.76 4.33
CA GLN A 371 -2.37 -28.97 4.85
C GLN A 371 -1.18 -29.81 5.30
N TYR A 372 -1.36 -31.11 5.51
CA TYR A 372 -0.30 -32.04 5.95
C TYR A 372 0.83 -32.25 4.96
N ASN A 373 0.58 -32.08 3.68
CA ASN A 373 1.61 -32.28 2.65
C ASN A 373 2.61 -31.13 2.54
N TYR A 374 2.39 -30.03 3.28
CA TYR A 374 3.33 -28.92 3.40
C TYR A 374 3.65 -28.74 4.87
N SER A 375 4.89 -28.82 5.22
CA SER A 375 5.45 -29.00 6.56
C SER A 375 5.06 -27.93 7.60
N GLN A 376 4.30 -26.90 7.28
CA GLN A 376 3.83 -25.89 8.24
C GLN A 376 2.52 -25.23 7.81
N PRO A 377 1.48 -25.20 8.65
CA PRO A 377 0.19 -24.56 8.33
C PRO A 377 0.27 -23.03 8.22
N SER A 378 1.04 -22.37 9.09
CA SER A 378 1.41 -20.96 8.99
C SER A 378 2.86 -20.82 9.48
N ALA A 379 3.67 -20.04 8.77
CA ALA A 379 5.05 -19.85 9.17
C ALA A 379 5.18 -19.26 10.57
N THR A 380 4.33 -18.27 10.89
CA THR A 380 4.32 -17.59 12.18
C THR A 380 3.37 -18.20 13.21
N GLY A 381 2.49 -19.12 12.81
CA GLY A 381 1.39 -19.64 13.65
C GLY A 381 0.17 -18.72 13.68
N TYR A 382 0.22 -17.56 13.03
CA TYR A 382 -0.86 -16.60 12.88
C TYR A 382 -1.32 -16.50 11.44
N MET A 383 -2.51 -15.89 11.22
CA MET A 383 -3.05 -15.61 9.92
C MET A 383 -3.78 -14.26 9.95
N TRP A 384 -3.87 -13.58 8.81
CA TRP A 384 -4.69 -12.37 8.72
C TRP A 384 -6.18 -12.70 8.70
N ASN A 385 -6.98 -11.88 9.37
CA ASN A 385 -8.43 -11.79 9.24
C ASN A 385 -8.83 -10.50 8.49
N LYS A 386 -8.04 -9.44 8.67
CA LYS A 386 -8.25 -8.15 8.01
C LYS A 386 -7.99 -8.25 6.50
N TYR A 387 -8.91 -7.74 5.69
CA TYR A 387 -8.96 -7.85 4.24
C TYR A 387 -9.28 -9.25 3.69
N ILE A 388 -9.79 -10.16 4.50
CA ILE A 388 -10.30 -11.43 4.01
C ILE A 388 -11.72 -11.21 3.46
N ASP A 389 -11.91 -11.58 2.19
CA ASP A 389 -13.22 -11.56 1.54
C ASP A 389 -13.90 -12.92 1.70
N TYR A 390 -14.80 -13.01 2.66
CA TYR A 390 -15.55 -14.24 2.92
C TYR A 390 -16.61 -14.53 1.85
N SER A 391 -17.04 -13.53 1.06
CA SER A 391 -18.05 -13.67 0.03
C SER A 391 -17.60 -14.55 -1.14
N VAL A 392 -16.28 -14.57 -1.42
CA VAL A 392 -15.70 -15.36 -2.52
C VAL A 392 -15.33 -16.80 -2.13
N TYR A 393 -15.49 -17.19 -0.86
CA TYR A 393 -15.18 -18.56 -0.43
C TYR A 393 -15.97 -19.62 -1.22
N ALA A 394 -17.26 -19.37 -1.43
CA ALA A 394 -18.13 -20.28 -2.18
C ALA A 394 -17.93 -20.21 -3.70
N MET A 395 -17.21 -19.21 -4.22
CA MET A 395 -17.03 -19.00 -5.66
C MET A 395 -15.77 -19.66 -6.23
N ASN A 396 -14.98 -20.36 -5.42
CA ASN A 396 -13.70 -20.97 -5.81
C ASN A 396 -12.72 -19.97 -6.47
N SER A 397 -12.66 -18.73 -5.95
CA SER A 397 -11.78 -17.69 -6.51
C SER A 397 -11.12 -16.88 -5.39
N VAL A 398 -10.11 -17.46 -4.76
CA VAL A 398 -9.33 -16.79 -3.70
C VAL A 398 -8.46 -15.63 -4.23
N TRP A 399 -8.32 -15.55 -5.57
CA TRP A 399 -7.50 -14.54 -6.25
C TRP A 399 -8.31 -13.36 -6.81
N ASP A 400 -9.64 -13.40 -6.66
CA ASP A 400 -10.56 -12.38 -7.17
C ASP A 400 -11.44 -11.84 -6.05
N CYS A 401 -10.80 -11.38 -4.96
CA CYS A 401 -11.49 -10.71 -3.86
C CYS A 401 -12.13 -9.41 -4.35
N THR A 402 -13.32 -9.12 -3.85
CA THR A 402 -14.16 -8.00 -4.30
C THR A 402 -14.31 -6.89 -3.26
N ASN A 403 -13.81 -7.09 -2.05
CA ASN A 403 -13.75 -6.05 -1.04
C ASN A 403 -12.74 -4.96 -1.45
N ASP A 404 -13.13 -3.70 -1.29
CA ASP A 404 -12.30 -2.55 -1.69
C ASP A 404 -10.98 -2.48 -0.92
N ILE A 405 -9.91 -2.05 -1.60
CA ILE A 405 -8.66 -1.69 -0.94
C ILE A 405 -8.68 -0.21 -0.56
N ILE A 406 -8.69 0.09 0.72
CA ILE A 406 -8.69 1.46 1.23
C ILE A 406 -7.30 2.07 1.05
N VAL A 407 -7.23 3.20 0.34
CA VAL A 407 -6.00 3.97 0.10
C VAL A 407 -5.83 5.05 1.18
N PHE A 408 -6.91 5.78 1.48
CA PHE A 408 -6.96 6.84 2.48
C PHE A 408 -8.24 6.74 3.31
N ARG A 409 -8.10 6.89 4.62
CA ARG A 409 -9.22 6.90 5.56
C ARG A 409 -9.03 7.85 6.74
N TYR A 410 -10.11 8.25 7.37
CA TYR A 410 -10.12 9.30 8.39
C TYR A 410 -9.33 8.94 9.65
N ALA A 411 -9.22 7.66 10.00
CA ALA A 411 -8.38 7.25 11.13
C ALA A 411 -6.90 7.69 10.97
N ASP A 412 -6.37 7.66 9.75
CA ASP A 412 -5.00 8.14 9.50
C ASP A 412 -4.92 9.68 9.62
N VAL A 413 -5.98 10.43 9.29
CA VAL A 413 -6.04 11.89 9.55
C VAL A 413 -5.89 12.17 11.04
N LEU A 414 -6.61 11.43 11.91
CA LEU A 414 -6.52 11.58 13.37
C LEU A 414 -5.11 11.26 13.88
N LEU A 415 -4.51 10.19 13.37
CA LEU A 415 -3.15 9.78 13.77
C LEU A 415 -2.07 10.77 13.27
N MET A 416 -2.20 11.30 12.05
CA MET A 416 -1.32 12.38 11.55
C MET A 416 -1.43 13.62 12.42
N LYS A 417 -2.65 14.03 12.78
CA LYS A 417 -2.89 15.17 13.68
C LYS A 417 -2.25 14.95 15.04
N ALA A 418 -2.43 13.78 15.65
CA ALA A 418 -1.84 13.43 16.95
C ALA A 418 -0.32 13.49 16.90
N GLU A 419 0.31 12.97 15.86
CA GLU A 419 1.76 13.01 15.68
C GLU A 419 2.27 14.45 15.60
N VAL A 420 1.64 15.28 14.80
CA VAL A 420 2.05 16.67 14.62
C VAL A 420 1.86 17.50 15.91
N LEU A 421 0.81 17.24 16.66
CA LEU A 421 0.62 17.88 17.97
C LEU A 421 1.76 17.55 18.94
N LEU A 422 2.20 16.28 18.98
CA LEU A 422 3.36 15.89 19.79
C LEU A 422 4.66 16.52 19.28
N GLN A 423 4.85 16.63 17.97
CA GLN A 423 6.06 17.23 17.41
C GLN A 423 6.14 18.74 17.69
N THR A 424 5.01 19.44 17.67
CA THR A 424 4.95 20.92 17.78
C THR A 424 4.74 21.42 19.20
N LYS A 425 3.94 20.73 20.03
CA LYS A 425 3.57 21.14 21.38
C LYS A 425 4.23 20.28 22.49
N GLY A 426 4.84 19.13 22.11
CA GLY A 426 5.42 18.19 23.08
C GLY A 426 4.39 17.63 24.03
N GLU A 427 4.78 17.42 25.30
CA GLU A 427 3.92 16.89 26.36
C GLU A 427 2.71 17.76 26.69
N SER A 428 2.70 19.05 26.33
CA SER A 428 1.53 19.91 26.52
C SER A 428 0.33 19.51 25.63
N ALA A 429 0.56 18.69 24.61
CA ALA A 429 -0.49 18.13 23.77
C ALA A 429 -1.11 16.83 24.32
N LYS A 430 -0.67 16.33 25.50
CA LYS A 430 -1.05 15.02 26.07
C LYS A 430 -2.54 14.75 26.00
N GLU A 431 -3.35 15.67 26.52
CA GLU A 431 -4.81 15.45 26.57
C GLU A 431 -5.42 15.36 25.18
N GLU A 432 -5.04 16.28 24.28
CA GLU A 432 -5.53 16.31 22.89
C GLU A 432 -5.13 15.05 22.10
N VAL A 433 -3.90 14.58 22.30
CA VAL A 433 -3.39 13.35 21.66
C VAL A 433 -4.10 12.11 22.19
N CYS A 434 -4.27 12.00 23.51
CA CYS A 434 -5.01 10.89 24.11
C CYS A 434 -6.48 10.89 23.67
N ASP A 435 -7.13 12.06 23.54
CA ASP A 435 -8.48 12.16 23.01
C ASP A 435 -8.61 11.65 21.56
N LEU A 436 -7.60 11.91 20.72
CA LEU A 436 -7.58 11.40 19.35
C LEU A 436 -7.40 9.88 19.30
N ILE A 437 -6.54 9.32 20.15
CA ILE A 437 -6.36 7.87 20.29
C ILE A 437 -7.64 7.22 20.85
N ASP A 438 -8.25 7.84 21.87
CA ASP A 438 -9.47 7.33 22.49
C ASP A 438 -10.65 7.26 21.50
N GLN A 439 -10.71 8.16 20.51
CA GLN A 439 -11.71 8.08 19.44
C GLN A 439 -11.60 6.78 18.63
N LEU A 440 -10.36 6.33 18.32
CA LEU A 440 -10.10 5.07 17.61
C LEU A 440 -10.49 3.87 18.47
N ARG A 441 -10.12 3.91 19.75
CA ARG A 441 -10.40 2.85 20.73
C ARG A 441 -11.89 2.72 21.03
N ASP A 442 -12.58 3.85 21.23
CA ASP A 442 -14.04 3.89 21.46
C ASP A 442 -14.84 3.27 20.31
N ARG A 443 -14.36 3.39 19.04
CA ARG A 443 -15.00 2.73 17.89
C ARG A 443 -15.11 1.21 18.07
N CYS A 444 -14.07 0.61 18.66
CA CYS A 444 -13.94 -0.84 18.81
C CYS A 444 -14.29 -1.31 20.23
N SER A 445 -14.80 -0.44 21.10
CA SER A 445 -15.06 -0.73 22.51
C SER A 445 -13.82 -1.20 23.28
N CYS A 446 -12.63 -0.74 22.87
CA CYS A 446 -11.40 -0.92 23.64
C CYS A 446 -11.32 0.13 24.76
N GLY A 447 -10.65 -0.21 25.86
CA GLY A 447 -10.39 0.72 26.96
C GLY A 447 -9.57 1.92 26.52
N ARG A 448 -9.87 3.08 27.12
CA ARG A 448 -9.18 4.33 26.83
C ARG A 448 -7.74 4.34 27.34
N VAL A 449 -6.96 5.31 26.87
CA VAL A 449 -5.58 5.52 27.31
C VAL A 449 -5.52 5.79 28.81
N HIS A 450 -4.66 5.07 29.52
CA HIS A 450 -4.32 5.31 30.91
C HIS A 450 -3.32 6.45 31.00
N ARG A 451 -3.81 7.69 30.93
CA ARG A 451 -3.01 8.92 30.74
C ARG A 451 -1.97 9.13 31.83
N GLU A 452 -2.21 8.62 33.04
CA GLU A 452 -1.28 8.66 34.17
C GLU A 452 0.06 7.97 33.89
N ASN A 453 0.11 7.04 32.92
CA ASN A 453 1.31 6.28 32.57
C ASN A 453 2.20 6.98 31.53
N TYR A 454 1.75 8.08 30.93
CA TYR A 454 2.46 8.78 29.86
C TYR A 454 2.72 10.23 30.24
N ASN A 455 3.94 10.57 30.69
CA ASN A 455 4.27 11.86 31.27
C ASN A 455 5.35 12.65 30.51
N SER A 456 5.89 12.08 29.45
CA SER A 456 6.86 12.73 28.56
C SER A 456 6.43 12.66 27.10
N LYS A 457 7.00 13.56 26.28
CA LYS A 457 6.80 13.51 24.82
C LYS A 457 7.19 12.15 24.23
N ASP A 458 8.27 11.55 24.70
CA ASP A 458 8.79 10.29 24.16
C ASP A 458 7.83 9.13 24.49
N GLU A 459 7.31 9.05 25.71
CA GLU A 459 6.29 8.04 26.08
C GLU A 459 5.01 8.19 25.26
N LEU A 460 4.51 9.41 25.08
CA LEU A 460 3.35 9.70 24.25
C LEU A 460 3.60 9.36 22.77
N MET A 461 4.82 9.58 22.29
CA MET A 461 5.17 9.22 20.91
C MET A 461 5.24 7.70 20.72
N GLU A 462 5.78 6.95 21.66
CA GLU A 462 5.80 5.48 21.58
C GLU A 462 4.35 4.91 21.67
N LEU A 463 3.49 5.47 22.53
CA LEU A 463 2.05 5.15 22.56
C LEU A 463 1.40 5.40 21.20
N LEU A 464 1.59 6.58 20.62
CA LEU A 464 1.03 6.94 19.32
C LEU A 464 1.54 6.04 18.20
N LYS A 465 2.84 5.76 18.16
CA LYS A 465 3.44 4.85 17.18
C LYS A 465 2.84 3.45 17.27
N ASN A 466 2.60 2.97 18.50
CA ASN A 466 1.95 1.68 18.72
C ASN A 466 0.49 1.70 18.27
N GLU A 467 -0.27 2.75 18.62
CA GLU A 467 -1.67 2.90 18.18
C GLU A 467 -1.76 2.93 16.65
N ARG A 468 -0.88 3.69 15.99
CA ARG A 468 -0.79 3.74 14.54
C ARG A 468 -0.44 2.38 13.94
N ARG A 469 0.47 1.62 14.56
CA ARG A 469 0.86 0.28 14.14
C ARG A 469 -0.33 -0.69 14.09
N ILE A 470 -1.11 -0.75 15.17
CA ILE A 470 -2.23 -1.70 15.28
C ILE A 470 -3.46 -1.24 14.51
N GLU A 471 -3.74 0.06 14.48
CA GLU A 471 -4.85 0.63 13.74
C GLU A 471 -4.71 0.42 12.23
N LEU A 472 -3.50 0.66 11.69
CA LEU A 472 -3.20 0.61 10.27
C LEU A 472 -2.51 -0.71 9.85
N ALA A 473 -2.53 -1.74 10.69
CA ALA A 473 -1.97 -3.06 10.36
C ALA A 473 -2.60 -3.61 9.07
N ASN A 474 -1.77 -4.23 8.22
CA ASN A 474 -2.16 -4.78 6.92
C ASN A 474 -2.67 -3.73 5.89
N GLU A 475 -2.28 -2.46 6.04
CA GLU A 475 -2.58 -1.39 5.07
C GLU A 475 -1.32 -0.91 4.31
N GLY A 476 -0.19 -1.60 4.47
CA GLY A 476 1.06 -1.34 3.74
C GLY A 476 1.81 -0.07 4.15
N LEU A 477 1.50 0.52 5.30
CA LEU A 477 2.09 1.79 5.75
C LEU A 477 3.27 1.62 6.74
N ARG A 478 3.37 0.46 7.39
CA ARG A 478 4.29 0.23 8.50
C ARG A 478 5.76 0.39 8.13
N TYR A 479 6.18 -0.10 6.95
CA TYR A 479 7.58 0.03 6.52
C TYR A 479 8.02 1.50 6.46
N MET A 480 7.21 2.38 5.85
CA MET A 480 7.52 3.80 5.76
C MET A 480 7.52 4.50 7.13
N ASP A 481 6.66 4.08 8.05
CA ASP A 481 6.66 4.57 9.42
C ASP A 481 7.97 4.22 10.13
N LEU A 482 8.46 2.98 9.99
CA LEU A 482 9.76 2.57 10.54
C LEU A 482 10.93 3.38 9.96
N ILE A 483 10.90 3.65 8.66
CA ILE A 483 11.94 4.42 7.96
C ILE A 483 11.95 5.88 8.42
N ARG A 484 10.79 6.57 8.40
CA ARG A 484 10.71 8.00 8.73
C ARG A 484 10.96 8.30 10.22
N TRP A 485 10.61 7.39 11.11
CA TRP A 485 10.89 7.49 12.55
C TRP A 485 12.28 6.98 12.93
N LYS A 486 13.02 6.39 12.00
CA LYS A 486 14.31 5.70 12.23
C LYS A 486 14.20 4.52 13.21
N ASP A 487 13.05 3.87 13.25
CA ASP A 487 12.82 2.71 14.10
C ASP A 487 13.23 1.39 13.42
N ALA A 488 13.54 1.39 12.13
CA ALA A 488 13.95 0.18 11.39
C ALA A 488 15.22 -0.49 11.94
N GLU A 489 16.14 0.26 12.53
CA GLU A 489 17.37 -0.25 13.15
C GLU A 489 17.20 -0.82 14.57
N LYS A 490 16.01 -0.64 15.19
CA LYS A 490 15.71 -1.19 16.52
C LYS A 490 15.69 -2.72 16.47
N ASN A 491 16.08 -3.34 17.58
CA ASN A 491 16.11 -4.80 17.74
C ASN A 491 14.74 -5.32 18.21
N THR A 492 14.10 -6.12 17.36
CA THR A 492 12.73 -6.62 17.58
C THR A 492 12.56 -7.39 18.89
N ILE A 493 13.56 -8.17 19.32
CA ILE A 493 13.48 -8.94 20.59
C ILE A 493 13.51 -8.00 21.81
N VAL A 494 14.24 -6.91 21.70
CA VAL A 494 14.44 -5.96 22.82
C VAL A 494 13.29 -4.97 22.94
N THR A 495 12.81 -4.49 21.80
CA THR A 495 11.85 -3.36 21.76
C THR A 495 10.47 -3.74 21.24
N GLY A 496 10.28 -4.95 20.71
CA GLY A 496 9.07 -5.34 19.97
C GLY A 496 8.91 -4.65 18.60
N VAL A 497 9.90 -3.82 18.19
CA VAL A 497 9.84 -2.97 17.00
C VAL A 497 11.13 -3.07 16.20
N GLY A 498 11.04 -2.97 14.87
CA GLY A 498 12.19 -2.80 13.98
C GLY A 498 12.49 -3.99 13.08
N LEU A 499 13.50 -3.80 12.22
CA LEU A 499 13.95 -4.77 11.21
C LEU A 499 15.34 -5.36 11.53
N THR A 500 15.72 -5.38 12.81
CA THR A 500 16.99 -5.96 13.26
C THR A 500 16.73 -6.99 14.37
N GLY A 501 17.49 -8.07 14.36
CA GLY A 501 17.36 -9.16 15.33
C GLY A 501 16.44 -10.28 14.88
N GLN A 502 16.00 -11.09 15.83
CA GLN A 502 15.18 -12.27 15.54
C GLN A 502 13.70 -11.90 15.43
N MET A 503 13.08 -12.32 14.35
CA MET A 503 11.64 -12.29 14.20
C MET A 503 11.04 -13.55 14.79
N TYR A 504 9.91 -13.40 15.47
CA TYR A 504 9.21 -14.49 16.13
C TYR A 504 7.72 -14.57 15.75
N GLY A 505 7.16 -15.74 15.96
CA GLY A 505 5.75 -16.06 15.74
C GLY A 505 5.03 -16.40 17.04
N ALA A 506 4.08 -17.33 16.96
CA ALA A 506 3.21 -17.74 18.05
C ALA A 506 3.98 -18.37 19.23
N TYR A 507 3.32 -18.37 20.39
CA TYR A 507 3.80 -19.10 21.57
C TYR A 507 3.92 -20.58 21.24
N MET A 508 5.03 -21.18 21.68
CA MET A 508 5.24 -22.62 21.56
C MET A 508 4.60 -23.36 22.72
N ARG A 509 3.94 -24.47 22.43
CA ARG A 509 3.48 -25.40 23.48
C ARG A 509 4.66 -26.14 24.11
N LYS A 510 4.49 -26.51 25.38
CA LYS A 510 5.53 -27.28 26.12
C LYS A 510 5.85 -28.65 25.48
N ASP A 511 4.94 -29.19 24.71
CA ASP A 511 5.00 -30.54 24.15
C ASP A 511 5.75 -30.60 22.81
N GLY A 512 6.22 -29.46 22.32
CA GLY A 512 7.06 -29.29 21.15
C GLY A 512 6.50 -29.93 19.89
N VAL A 513 5.79 -29.16 19.11
CA VAL A 513 5.39 -29.60 17.76
C VAL A 513 6.50 -29.27 16.78
N GLY A 514 6.93 -30.29 16.05
CA GLY A 514 8.03 -30.20 15.09
C GLY A 514 9.40 -30.33 15.76
N LYS A 515 10.04 -31.46 15.61
CA LYS A 515 11.39 -31.78 16.19
C LYS A 515 12.49 -30.82 15.75
N ASP A 516 12.20 -29.92 14.80
CA ASP A 516 13.15 -28.98 14.17
C ASP A 516 12.81 -27.51 14.36
N ASP A 517 11.72 -27.16 15.06
CA ASP A 517 11.35 -25.77 15.29
C ASP A 517 12.33 -25.09 16.26
N LYS A 518 13.01 -24.08 15.77
CA LYS A 518 13.85 -23.22 16.61
C LYS A 518 12.96 -22.31 17.44
N THR A 519 13.33 -22.13 18.69
CA THR A 519 12.66 -21.18 19.59
C THR A 519 13.55 -19.97 19.84
N VAL A 520 12.91 -18.86 20.14
CA VAL A 520 13.53 -17.65 20.67
C VAL A 520 12.83 -17.30 21.98
N ASP A 521 13.60 -16.87 22.95
CA ASP A 521 13.03 -16.39 24.21
C ASP A 521 12.63 -14.92 24.08
N VAL A 522 11.36 -14.63 24.36
CA VAL A 522 10.81 -13.28 24.44
C VAL A 522 10.15 -13.14 25.81
N ASP A 523 10.72 -12.30 26.68
CA ASP A 523 10.26 -12.07 28.04
C ASP A 523 10.08 -13.37 28.86
N ASN A 524 11.07 -14.25 28.81
CA ASN A 524 11.08 -15.58 29.44
C ASN A 524 9.97 -16.53 28.92
N THR A 525 9.46 -16.28 27.72
CA THR A 525 8.45 -17.12 27.09
C THR A 525 8.96 -17.62 25.75
N PRO A 526 8.98 -18.96 25.51
CA PRO A 526 9.42 -19.50 24.24
C PRO A 526 8.43 -19.17 23.13
N ARG A 527 8.94 -18.56 22.08
CA ARG A 527 8.22 -18.24 20.85
C ARG A 527 8.82 -19.01 19.69
N ARG A 528 8.02 -19.21 18.64
CA ARG A 528 8.52 -19.77 17.39
C ARG A 528 9.52 -18.80 16.75
N TYR A 529 10.75 -19.26 16.48
CA TYR A 529 11.73 -18.51 15.68
C TYR A 529 11.34 -18.56 14.21
N ILE A 530 11.37 -17.42 13.53
CA ILE A 530 11.04 -17.30 12.09
C ILE A 530 12.31 -17.08 11.28
N GLU A 531 12.94 -15.93 11.45
CA GLU A 531 14.17 -15.54 10.76
C GLU A 531 14.98 -14.54 11.59
N THR A 532 16.21 -14.28 11.16
CA THR A 532 16.99 -13.15 11.66
C THR A 532 17.06 -12.09 10.59
N ARG A 533 16.71 -10.88 10.96
CA ARG A 533 16.70 -9.67 10.12
C ARG A 533 17.90 -8.79 10.45
N TYR A 534 18.34 -8.03 9.44
CA TYR A 534 19.40 -7.06 9.61
C TYR A 534 19.11 -5.81 8.77
N PHE A 535 18.86 -4.71 9.44
CA PHE A 535 18.72 -3.41 8.78
C PHE A 535 20.05 -2.68 8.78
N ASN A 536 20.57 -2.36 7.60
CA ASN A 536 21.81 -1.58 7.48
C ASN A 536 21.48 -0.08 7.45
N ALA A 537 21.57 0.59 8.60
CA ALA A 537 21.25 2.00 8.76
C ALA A 537 22.08 2.94 7.87
N SER A 538 23.27 2.50 7.40
CA SER A 538 24.10 3.35 6.54
C SER A 538 23.55 3.53 5.12
N LYS A 539 22.66 2.62 4.66
CA LYS A 539 22.09 2.65 3.31
C LYS A 539 20.59 2.37 3.26
N GLY A 540 20.03 1.65 4.24
CA GLY A 540 18.68 1.09 4.19
C GLY A 540 17.54 2.12 4.30
N TYR A 541 17.81 3.37 4.67
CA TYR A 541 16.79 4.42 4.74
C TYR A 541 16.32 4.93 3.38
N LEU A 542 17.06 4.64 2.32
CA LEU A 542 16.65 4.90 0.93
C LEU A 542 16.91 3.66 0.09
N PHE A 543 16.00 3.35 -0.82
CA PHE A 543 16.22 2.30 -1.80
C PHE A 543 17.31 2.71 -2.79
N PRO A 544 18.04 1.72 -3.35
CA PRO A 544 18.99 1.99 -4.42
C PRO A 544 18.26 2.43 -5.69
N ILE A 545 18.86 3.36 -6.42
CA ILE A 545 18.46 3.61 -7.82
C ILE A 545 18.75 2.32 -8.60
N PRO A 546 17.75 1.75 -9.33
CA PRO A 546 17.93 0.47 -10.01
C PRO A 546 19.12 0.43 -10.95
N GLN A 547 19.92 -0.61 -10.89
CA GLN A 547 21.18 -0.71 -11.66
C GLN A 547 20.90 -0.59 -13.16
N LYS A 548 19.87 -1.23 -13.67
CA LYS A 548 19.49 -1.18 -15.08
C LYS A 548 19.24 0.26 -15.57
N GLU A 549 18.62 1.10 -14.77
CA GLU A 549 18.33 2.48 -15.12
C GLU A 549 19.61 3.32 -15.15
N ARG A 550 20.55 3.06 -14.24
CA ARG A 550 21.86 3.71 -14.23
C ARG A 550 22.74 3.27 -15.40
N ASP A 551 22.62 2.01 -15.82
CA ASP A 551 23.34 1.50 -17.01
C ASP A 551 22.83 2.17 -18.30
N LEU A 552 21.52 2.48 -18.35
CA LEU A 552 20.89 3.17 -19.48
C LEU A 552 21.11 4.69 -19.47
N ASN A 553 21.27 5.28 -18.27
CA ASN A 553 21.50 6.71 -18.08
C ASN A 553 22.64 6.95 -17.05
N PRO A 554 23.87 7.16 -17.49
CA PRO A 554 25.02 7.33 -16.60
C PRO A 554 24.98 8.62 -15.75
N ASN A 555 24.05 9.55 -16.03
CA ASN A 555 23.86 10.75 -15.22
C ASN A 555 23.08 10.46 -13.91
N LEU A 556 22.45 9.29 -13.80
CA LEU A 556 21.77 8.88 -12.57
C LEU A 556 22.79 8.43 -11.52
N THR A 557 23.07 9.31 -10.56
CA THR A 557 23.90 8.98 -9.39
C THR A 557 23.19 7.98 -8.47
N GLN A 558 23.95 7.21 -7.69
CA GLN A 558 23.40 6.26 -6.73
C GLN A 558 23.12 6.93 -5.38
N ASN A 559 22.23 6.36 -4.59
CA ASN A 559 22.06 6.72 -3.19
C ASN A 559 23.30 6.31 -2.36
N PRO A 560 23.60 7.01 -1.26
CA PRO A 560 24.79 6.74 -0.45
C PRO A 560 24.88 5.28 -0.01
N ASN A 561 26.09 4.73 -0.11
CA ASN A 561 26.46 3.38 0.35
C ASN A 561 25.80 2.21 -0.42
N TRP A 562 25.17 2.48 -1.54
CA TRP A 562 24.65 1.47 -2.48
C TRP A 562 25.59 1.20 -3.66
#